data_c5c8818c4b56b6048f57ca2b6aa127e2
#
_entry.id   c5c8818c4b56b6048f57ca2b6aa127e2
#
_cell.length_a   1.000
_cell.length_b   1.000
_cell.length_c   1.000
_cell.angle_alpha   90.00
_cell.angle_beta   90.00
_cell.angle_gamma   90.00
#
_symmetry.space_group_name_H-M   'P 1'
#
loop_
_entity.id
_entity.type
_entity.pdbx_description
1 polymer ?
#
loop_
_entity_poly.entity_id
_entity_poly.type
_entity_poly.pdbx_seq_one_letter_code
_entity_poly.pdbx_strand_id
1 'polypeptide(L)'
;MNLYLVLINIAGAVTLLLWATRMVRTGMERSQKAVLNRLLSQGRRGHVKAAGLGGLVAILLQSSTAVALLAAGFAASGKLTLSVGLATMLGADLGSALVVQFLSLNPAWLMPLLMVAGGMMFFRGRTRDIRQAGRIVVGIALVLVSLRLIGDATAPLRDAPVLPNIVAYLAGDPFTAFLLAAAFTWIIHSSVAFILLVAAFAGQGLIPFELGAALVLGSNLGSGVIAFVLTRAGSTAAKRITLGNLLFRATLGAVTLGLLWLSHIPGDWLGPGAAHQIVNFHLAFNAVLLLLALPLTTPMARLTEKLVRPAPGEAGQSISPVRLDDRLIEQPVLALASAKRELLRMAEIVERMLEPVMDLYRTADPEKIREIKRLEEAVNAAQSDIKLYLSRIRYPHPDGPDALRGQELAQFAINLEYVGDAVVKTLVKLAETRAEQKVKFSPAGWRELNDLHRHVVENLHLALNVLMSEDRASAKLLLAEKASLGDAGRASATEHLVRLREGAQQSIATSNIHLETVRALKNINSLLASIAYWVLRETEKPAPQEG
;
A
#
# COMPACT_ATOMS: atom_id res chain seq x y z
N MET A 1 6.47 -26.56 -39.14
CA MET A 1 5.71 -26.53 -37.85
C MET A 1 4.62 -25.50 -37.98
N ASN A 2 3.39 -25.79 -37.56
CA ASN A 2 2.26 -24.87 -37.73
C ASN A 2 2.46 -23.61 -36.87
N LEU A 3 2.47 -22.43 -37.48
CA LEU A 3 2.68 -21.12 -36.82
C LEU A 3 1.78 -20.92 -35.59
N TYR A 4 0.52 -21.37 -35.65
CA TYR A 4 -0.40 -21.25 -34.51
C TYR A 4 0.01 -22.11 -33.30
N LEU A 5 0.67 -23.27 -33.51
CA LEU A 5 1.21 -24.04 -32.39
C LEU A 5 2.37 -23.31 -31.70
N VAL A 6 3.22 -22.64 -32.47
CA VAL A 6 4.30 -21.80 -31.93
C VAL A 6 3.70 -20.66 -31.10
N LEU A 7 2.71 -19.95 -31.64
CA LEU A 7 2.04 -18.86 -30.95
C LEU A 7 1.33 -19.31 -29.66
N ILE A 8 0.66 -20.47 -29.69
CA ILE A 8 0.02 -21.04 -28.48
C ILE A 8 1.07 -21.41 -27.43
N ASN A 9 2.19 -22.02 -27.82
CA ASN A 9 3.28 -22.36 -26.89
C ASN A 9 3.91 -21.11 -26.26
N ILE A 10 4.14 -20.07 -27.06
CA ILE A 10 4.63 -18.77 -26.55
C ILE A 10 3.60 -18.17 -25.59
N ALA A 11 2.32 -18.13 -25.96
CA ALA A 11 1.26 -17.60 -25.11
C ALA A 11 1.15 -18.37 -23.78
N GLY A 12 1.28 -19.70 -23.81
CA GLY A 12 1.33 -20.56 -22.62
C GLY A 12 2.53 -20.24 -21.72
N ALA A 13 3.72 -20.14 -22.31
CA ALA A 13 4.94 -19.82 -21.57
C ALA A 13 4.91 -18.39 -20.97
N VAL A 14 4.37 -17.40 -21.70
CA VAL A 14 4.16 -16.04 -21.21
C VAL A 14 3.12 -16.01 -20.08
N THR A 15 2.03 -16.77 -20.22
CA THR A 15 1.01 -16.90 -19.16
C THR A 15 1.63 -17.50 -17.89
N LEU A 16 2.49 -18.51 -18.03
CA LEU A 16 3.23 -19.08 -16.90
C LEU A 16 4.14 -18.04 -16.25
N LEU A 17 4.86 -17.23 -17.04
CA LEU A 17 5.71 -16.13 -16.54
C LEU A 17 4.89 -15.12 -15.73
N LEU A 18 3.75 -14.70 -16.24
CA LEU A 18 2.85 -13.76 -15.56
C LEU A 18 2.29 -14.36 -14.27
N TRP A 19 1.91 -15.62 -14.29
CA TRP A 19 1.42 -16.32 -13.10
C TRP A 19 2.52 -16.53 -12.05
N ALA A 20 3.71 -16.88 -12.47
CA ALA A 20 4.88 -17.08 -11.61
C ALA A 20 5.27 -15.77 -10.90
N THR A 21 5.40 -14.66 -11.64
CA THR A 21 5.69 -13.33 -11.05
C THR A 21 4.59 -12.88 -10.08
N ARG A 22 3.32 -13.13 -10.41
CA ARG A 22 2.19 -12.85 -9.51
C ARG A 22 2.23 -13.72 -8.26
N MET A 23 2.67 -14.98 -8.36
CA MET A 23 2.79 -15.90 -7.24
C MET A 23 3.86 -15.43 -6.24
N VAL A 24 5.02 -15.01 -6.72
CA VAL A 24 6.09 -14.43 -5.88
C VAL A 24 5.58 -13.18 -5.17
N ARG A 25 5.01 -12.24 -5.91
CA ARG A 25 4.43 -11.00 -5.38
C ARG A 25 3.40 -11.27 -4.27
N THR A 26 2.44 -12.16 -4.52
CA THR A 26 1.38 -12.48 -3.55
C THR A 26 1.94 -13.17 -2.29
N GLY A 27 2.97 -13.99 -2.44
CA GLY A 27 3.68 -14.62 -1.33
C GLY A 27 4.33 -13.57 -0.42
N MET A 28 5.01 -12.59 -1.00
CA MET A 28 5.64 -11.48 -0.26
C MET A 28 4.61 -10.58 0.42
N GLU A 29 3.57 -10.14 -0.29
CA GLU A 29 2.51 -9.30 0.26
C GLU A 29 1.83 -9.92 1.49
N ARG A 30 1.67 -11.25 1.50
CA ARG A 30 1.04 -11.97 2.62
C ARG A 30 1.96 -12.20 3.81
N SER A 31 3.27 -12.26 3.59
CA SER A 31 4.27 -12.53 4.64
C SER A 31 4.73 -11.27 5.36
N GLN A 32 4.77 -10.09 4.72
CA GLN A 32 5.57 -8.94 5.18
C GLN A 32 4.81 -7.62 5.36
N LYS A 33 3.46 -7.60 5.40
CA LYS A 33 2.67 -6.34 5.48
C LYS A 33 3.11 -5.40 6.61
N ALA A 34 3.35 -5.93 7.82
CA ALA A 34 3.75 -5.11 8.97
C ALA A 34 5.14 -4.50 8.81
N VAL A 35 6.09 -5.25 8.22
CA VAL A 35 7.45 -4.79 7.95
C VAL A 35 7.46 -3.70 6.88
N LEU A 36 6.67 -3.86 5.82
CA LEU A 36 6.54 -2.91 4.72
C LEU A 36 6.05 -1.55 5.18
N ASN A 37 4.99 -1.53 6.01
CA ASN A 37 4.45 -0.30 6.58
C ASN A 37 5.46 0.39 7.51
N ARG A 38 6.19 -0.38 8.33
CA ARG A 38 7.22 0.15 9.24
C ARG A 38 8.40 0.73 8.46
N LEU A 39 8.86 0.08 7.40
CA LEU A 39 9.96 0.56 6.56
C LEU A 39 9.60 1.90 5.90
N LEU A 40 8.45 1.99 5.26
CA LEU A 40 8.02 3.21 4.57
C LEU A 40 7.77 4.39 5.53
N SER A 41 7.26 4.13 6.75
CA SER A 41 7.08 5.18 7.76
C SER A 41 8.39 5.77 8.27
N GLN A 42 9.51 5.05 8.19
CA GLN A 42 10.84 5.54 8.56
C GLN A 42 11.46 6.50 7.51
N GLY A 43 10.95 6.52 6.29
CA GLY A 43 11.42 7.37 5.18
C GLY A 43 11.17 8.88 5.34
N ARG A 44 10.44 9.31 6.38
CA ARG A 44 10.08 10.72 6.67
C ARG A 44 11.27 11.70 6.77
N ARG A 45 12.49 11.23 6.99
CA ARG A 45 13.65 12.07 7.36
C ARG A 45 14.66 12.32 6.24
N GLY A 46 14.28 12.24 4.96
CA GLY A 46 15.17 12.62 3.85
C GLY A 46 14.93 11.84 2.56
N HIS A 47 15.16 12.49 1.42
CA HIS A 47 14.91 11.95 0.09
C HIS A 47 15.73 10.68 -0.21
N VAL A 48 17.02 10.67 0.16
CA VAL A 48 17.91 9.51 -0.06
C VAL A 48 17.44 8.28 0.75
N LYS A 49 17.07 8.47 2.03
CA LYS A 49 16.53 7.37 2.84
C LYS A 49 15.19 6.87 2.28
N ALA A 50 14.33 7.78 1.85
CA ALA A 50 13.05 7.42 1.24
C ALA A 50 13.24 6.61 -0.04
N ALA A 51 14.18 7.01 -0.90
CA ALA A 51 14.53 6.26 -2.10
C ALA A 51 15.11 4.88 -1.77
N GLY A 52 16.05 4.78 -0.83
CA GLY A 52 16.61 3.50 -0.39
C GLY A 52 15.53 2.54 0.17
N LEU A 53 14.63 3.05 1.01
CA LEU A 53 13.51 2.27 1.55
C LEU A 53 12.49 1.88 0.47
N GLY A 54 12.18 2.81 -0.46
CA GLY A 54 11.34 2.53 -1.63
C GLY A 54 11.92 1.41 -2.49
N GLY A 55 13.23 1.44 -2.75
CA GLY A 55 13.95 0.39 -3.47
C GLY A 55 13.89 -0.96 -2.75
N LEU A 56 14.17 -0.98 -1.45
CA LEU A 56 14.10 -2.20 -0.65
C LEU A 56 12.69 -2.80 -0.67
N VAL A 57 11.66 -1.98 -0.48
CA VAL A 57 10.27 -2.43 -0.52
C VAL A 57 9.89 -2.92 -1.92
N ALA A 58 10.39 -2.28 -2.99
CA ALA A 58 10.14 -2.75 -4.36
C ALA A 58 10.82 -4.09 -4.66
N ILE A 59 12.02 -4.34 -4.14
CA ILE A 59 12.68 -5.65 -4.22
C ILE A 59 11.84 -6.71 -3.50
N LEU A 60 11.38 -6.42 -2.30
CA LEU A 60 10.53 -7.32 -1.51
C LEU A 60 9.19 -7.59 -2.20
N LEU A 61 8.51 -6.57 -2.70
CA LEU A 61 7.21 -6.71 -3.38
C LEU A 61 7.32 -7.10 -4.85
N GLN A 62 8.53 -7.07 -5.42
CA GLN A 62 8.78 -7.26 -6.86
C GLN A 62 7.91 -6.35 -7.75
N SER A 63 7.62 -5.15 -7.27
CA SER A 63 6.68 -4.24 -7.93
C SER A 63 6.86 -2.79 -7.50
N SER A 64 7.33 -1.94 -8.41
CA SER A 64 7.34 -0.48 -8.20
C SER A 64 5.91 0.09 -8.12
N THR A 65 4.96 -0.48 -8.86
CA THR A 65 3.54 -0.06 -8.79
C THR A 65 2.92 -0.29 -7.41
N ALA A 66 3.24 -1.41 -6.75
CA ALA A 66 2.77 -1.65 -5.38
C ALA A 66 3.33 -0.61 -4.40
N VAL A 67 4.61 -0.25 -4.54
CA VAL A 67 5.22 0.82 -3.72
C VAL A 67 4.58 2.17 -4.03
N ALA A 68 4.26 2.45 -5.31
CA ALA A 68 3.56 3.66 -5.70
C ALA A 68 2.20 3.81 -4.99
N LEU A 69 1.41 2.73 -4.94
CA LEU A 69 0.11 2.72 -4.24
C LEU A 69 0.27 2.91 -2.73
N LEU A 70 1.29 2.30 -2.11
CA LEU A 70 1.60 2.50 -0.70
C LEU A 70 2.04 3.94 -0.42
N ALA A 71 2.99 4.49 -1.21
CA ALA A 71 3.43 5.87 -1.08
C ALA A 71 2.28 6.87 -1.28
N ALA A 72 1.42 6.62 -2.26
CA ALA A 72 0.20 7.39 -2.51
C ALA A 72 -0.76 7.35 -1.32
N GLY A 73 -0.96 6.18 -0.69
CA GLY A 73 -1.78 6.02 0.52
C GLY A 73 -1.20 6.78 1.72
N PHE A 74 0.11 6.71 1.95
CA PHE A 74 0.79 7.47 3.01
C PHE A 74 0.76 8.98 2.78
N ALA A 75 0.85 9.44 1.53
CA ALA A 75 0.70 10.85 1.22
C ALA A 75 -0.74 11.34 1.37
N ALA A 76 -1.73 10.51 1.00
CA ALA A 76 -3.15 10.79 1.22
C ALA A 76 -3.47 10.98 2.71
N SER A 77 -2.85 10.17 3.59
CA SER A 77 -2.99 10.28 5.04
C SER A 77 -2.08 11.34 5.69
N GLY A 78 -1.41 12.20 4.90
CA GLY A 78 -0.50 13.23 5.42
C GLY A 78 0.80 12.69 6.03
N LYS A 79 1.03 11.38 5.99
CA LYS A 79 2.22 10.72 6.58
C LYS A 79 3.49 10.90 5.74
N LEU A 80 3.37 11.22 4.46
CA LEU A 80 4.48 11.54 3.57
C LEU A 80 4.23 12.85 2.82
N THR A 81 5.27 13.68 2.69
CA THR A 81 5.23 14.83 1.78
C THR A 81 5.31 14.38 0.32
N LEU A 82 4.85 15.21 -0.62
CA LEU A 82 4.88 14.89 -2.05
C LEU A 82 6.30 14.59 -2.55
N SER A 83 7.29 15.40 -2.14
CA SER A 83 8.68 15.21 -2.55
C SER A 83 9.29 13.91 -2.01
N VAL A 84 8.98 13.53 -0.77
CA VAL A 84 9.42 12.26 -0.17
C VAL A 84 8.73 11.07 -0.84
N GLY A 85 7.44 11.19 -1.18
CA GLY A 85 6.70 10.19 -1.95
C GLY A 85 7.31 9.97 -3.34
N LEU A 86 7.67 11.03 -4.04
CA LEU A 86 8.38 10.97 -5.33
C LEU A 86 9.75 10.27 -5.20
N ALA A 87 10.54 10.63 -4.17
CA ALA A 87 11.80 9.97 -3.89
C ALA A 87 11.64 8.46 -3.62
N THR A 88 10.59 8.08 -2.87
CA THR A 88 10.24 6.67 -2.62
C THR A 88 9.95 5.92 -3.92
N MET A 89 9.21 6.55 -4.86
CA MET A 89 8.90 5.94 -6.15
C MET A 89 10.13 5.78 -7.04
N LEU A 90 11.00 6.79 -7.12
CA LEU A 90 12.26 6.69 -7.86
C LEU A 90 13.14 5.55 -7.35
N GLY A 91 13.22 5.40 -6.02
CA GLY A 91 13.90 4.25 -5.42
C GLY A 91 13.24 2.92 -5.77
N ALA A 92 11.91 2.87 -5.78
CA ALA A 92 11.15 1.68 -6.14
C ALA A 92 11.37 1.26 -7.60
N ASP A 93 11.57 2.22 -8.51
CA ASP A 93 11.86 1.96 -9.91
C ASP A 93 13.22 1.26 -10.07
N LEU A 94 14.24 1.76 -9.36
CA LEU A 94 15.55 1.11 -9.31
C LEU A 94 15.46 -0.28 -8.64
N GLY A 95 14.72 -0.41 -7.55
CA GLY A 95 14.50 -1.70 -6.87
C GLY A 95 13.84 -2.73 -7.78
N SER A 96 12.85 -2.32 -8.58
CA SER A 96 12.21 -3.18 -9.58
C SER A 96 13.18 -3.61 -10.69
N ALA A 97 14.09 -2.72 -11.10
CA ALA A 97 15.13 -3.05 -12.08
C ALA A 97 16.15 -4.05 -11.53
N LEU A 98 16.52 -3.95 -10.25
CA LEU A 98 17.34 -4.95 -9.57
C LEU A 98 16.68 -6.33 -9.50
N VAL A 99 15.36 -6.38 -9.34
CA VAL A 99 14.60 -7.65 -9.41
C VAL A 99 14.72 -8.28 -10.80
N VAL A 100 14.58 -7.51 -11.88
CA VAL A 100 14.79 -8.00 -13.25
C VAL A 100 16.21 -8.54 -13.42
N GLN A 101 17.21 -7.80 -12.94
CA GLN A 101 18.60 -8.22 -12.98
C GLN A 101 18.81 -9.58 -12.28
N PHE A 102 18.25 -9.74 -11.09
CA PHE A 102 18.34 -10.98 -10.33
C PHE A 102 17.64 -12.15 -11.04
N LEU A 103 16.43 -11.92 -11.55
CA LEU A 103 15.65 -12.96 -12.25
C LEU A 103 16.19 -13.31 -13.63
N SER A 104 16.98 -12.45 -14.26
CA SER A 104 17.66 -12.73 -15.54
C SER A 104 18.88 -13.64 -15.38
N LEU A 105 19.44 -13.75 -14.16
CA LEU A 105 20.47 -14.74 -13.86
C LEU A 105 19.83 -16.13 -13.92
N ASN A 106 20.15 -16.92 -14.94
CA ASN A 106 19.51 -18.22 -15.20
C ASN A 106 20.53 -19.36 -15.19
N PRO A 107 21.13 -19.71 -14.03
CA PRO A 107 21.93 -20.91 -13.94
C PRO A 107 21.01 -22.14 -14.02
N ALA A 108 21.23 -23.01 -15.01
CA ALA A 108 20.37 -24.17 -15.31
C ALA A 108 20.16 -25.11 -14.10
N TRP A 109 21.16 -25.23 -13.22
CA TRP A 109 21.09 -26.05 -12.01
C TRP A 109 20.21 -25.47 -10.90
N LEU A 110 19.98 -24.15 -10.88
CA LEU A 110 19.23 -23.47 -9.82
C LEU A 110 17.73 -23.78 -9.87
N MET A 111 17.17 -23.92 -11.07
CA MET A 111 15.75 -24.16 -11.28
C MET A 111 15.23 -25.43 -10.56
N PRO A 112 15.82 -26.64 -10.75
CA PRO A 112 15.35 -27.83 -10.05
C PRO A 112 15.58 -27.76 -8.54
N LEU A 113 16.68 -27.13 -8.10
CA LEU A 113 16.96 -26.93 -6.68
C LEU A 113 15.87 -26.06 -6.01
N LEU A 114 15.52 -24.93 -6.61
CA LEU A 114 14.47 -24.06 -6.09
C LEU A 114 13.09 -24.74 -6.10
N MET A 115 12.81 -25.57 -7.11
CA MET A 115 11.55 -26.31 -7.18
C MET A 115 11.42 -27.30 -6.03
N VAL A 116 12.47 -28.07 -5.74
CA VAL A 116 12.49 -29.04 -4.64
C VAL A 116 12.44 -28.31 -3.29
N ALA A 117 13.31 -27.33 -3.08
CA ALA A 117 13.36 -26.60 -1.81
C ALA A 117 12.03 -25.86 -1.52
N GLY A 118 11.53 -25.13 -2.52
CA GLY A 118 10.27 -24.40 -2.39
C GLY A 118 9.07 -25.32 -2.21
N GLY A 119 9.01 -26.44 -2.92
CA GLY A 119 7.99 -27.46 -2.77
C GLY A 119 8.00 -28.07 -1.36
N MET A 120 9.18 -28.46 -0.85
CA MET A 120 9.30 -28.96 0.53
C MET A 120 8.84 -27.92 1.57
N MET A 121 9.26 -26.67 1.42
CA MET A 121 8.82 -25.57 2.31
C MET A 121 7.31 -25.36 2.24
N PHE A 122 6.71 -25.45 1.07
CA PHE A 122 5.28 -25.25 0.86
C PHE A 122 4.45 -26.40 1.45
N PHE A 123 4.81 -27.66 1.16
CA PHE A 123 4.03 -28.83 1.58
C PHE A 123 4.28 -29.23 3.04
N ARG A 124 5.54 -29.11 3.54
CA ARG A 124 5.92 -29.53 4.90
C ARG A 124 6.05 -28.38 5.90
N GLY A 125 5.91 -27.13 5.47
CA GLY A 125 6.02 -25.95 6.34
C GLY A 125 4.99 -25.97 7.47
N ARG A 126 5.45 -25.98 8.72
CA ARG A 126 4.59 -25.98 9.91
C ARG A 126 3.94 -24.62 10.17
N THR A 127 4.60 -23.52 9.79
CA THR A 127 4.10 -22.16 9.98
C THR A 127 3.59 -21.58 8.66
N ARG A 128 2.68 -20.59 8.77
CA ARG A 128 2.18 -19.83 7.62
C ARG A 128 3.33 -19.17 6.85
N ASP A 129 4.32 -18.61 7.55
CA ASP A 129 5.43 -17.88 6.96
C ASP A 129 6.35 -18.80 6.14
N ILE A 130 6.66 -20.01 6.64
CA ILE A 130 7.44 -21.01 5.89
C ILE A 130 6.70 -21.41 4.61
N ARG A 131 5.38 -21.61 4.65
CA ARG A 131 4.59 -21.91 3.45
C ARG A 131 4.57 -20.77 2.45
N GLN A 132 4.49 -19.51 2.92
CA GLN A 132 4.58 -18.35 2.02
C GLN A 132 5.99 -18.21 1.43
N ALA A 133 7.04 -18.44 2.20
CA ALA A 133 8.41 -18.47 1.69
C ALA A 133 8.59 -19.59 0.63
N GLY A 134 8.05 -20.80 0.88
CA GLY A 134 8.02 -21.86 -0.12
C GLY A 134 7.32 -21.47 -1.41
N ARG A 135 6.19 -20.75 -1.30
CA ARG A 135 5.46 -20.20 -2.46
C ARG A 135 6.30 -19.21 -3.26
N ILE A 136 7.07 -18.34 -2.59
CA ILE A 136 7.98 -17.40 -3.25
C ILE A 136 9.07 -18.16 -4.00
N VAL A 137 9.70 -19.13 -3.35
CA VAL A 137 10.78 -19.93 -3.95
C VAL A 137 10.29 -20.73 -5.16
N VAL A 138 9.12 -21.38 -5.08
CA VAL A 138 8.48 -22.05 -6.24
C VAL A 138 8.16 -21.04 -7.34
N GLY A 139 7.67 -19.85 -6.99
CA GLY A 139 7.39 -18.78 -7.95
C GLY A 139 8.64 -18.37 -8.73
N ILE A 140 9.78 -18.19 -8.06
CA ILE A 140 11.06 -17.89 -8.72
C ILE A 140 11.48 -19.05 -9.65
N ALA A 141 11.35 -20.30 -9.21
CA ALA A 141 11.62 -21.45 -10.05
C ALA A 141 10.75 -21.47 -11.32
N LEU A 142 9.45 -21.17 -11.17
CA LEU A 142 8.51 -21.10 -12.31
C LEU A 142 8.83 -19.93 -13.26
N VAL A 143 9.36 -18.79 -12.77
CA VAL A 143 9.90 -17.73 -13.65
C VAL A 143 11.02 -18.29 -14.53
N LEU A 144 11.99 -19.00 -13.94
CA LEU A 144 13.10 -19.59 -14.69
C LEU A 144 12.61 -20.66 -15.70
N VAL A 145 11.63 -21.50 -15.29
CA VAL A 145 10.98 -22.47 -16.20
C VAL A 145 10.33 -21.75 -17.37
N SER A 146 9.56 -20.69 -17.10
CA SER A 146 8.85 -19.96 -18.16
C SER A 146 9.78 -19.27 -19.15
N LEU A 147 10.90 -18.71 -18.67
CA LEU A 147 11.92 -18.11 -19.55
C LEU A 147 12.57 -19.17 -20.47
N ARG A 148 12.82 -20.37 -19.95
CA ARG A 148 13.30 -21.49 -20.77
C ARG A 148 12.25 -21.92 -21.81
N LEU A 149 10.99 -22.09 -21.39
CA LEU A 149 9.90 -22.45 -22.30
C LEU A 149 9.67 -21.40 -23.39
N ILE A 150 9.81 -20.10 -23.06
CA ILE A 150 9.78 -19.01 -24.06
C ILE A 150 10.92 -19.21 -25.07
N GLY A 151 12.14 -19.47 -24.60
CA GLY A 151 13.28 -19.75 -25.46
C GLY A 151 13.05 -20.91 -26.41
N ASP A 152 12.59 -22.05 -25.87
CA ASP A 152 12.30 -23.25 -26.66
C ASP A 152 11.15 -23.02 -27.66
N ALA A 153 10.08 -22.33 -27.24
CA ALA A 153 8.92 -22.05 -28.07
C ALA A 153 9.22 -21.03 -29.20
N THR A 154 10.20 -20.14 -29.00
CA THR A 154 10.55 -19.11 -29.99
C THR A 154 11.64 -19.56 -30.97
N ALA A 155 12.36 -20.65 -30.68
CA ALA A 155 13.41 -21.15 -31.56
C ALA A 155 12.97 -21.31 -33.03
N PRO A 156 11.75 -21.85 -33.34
CA PRO A 156 11.29 -21.98 -34.72
C PRO A 156 10.99 -20.63 -35.43
N LEU A 157 10.85 -19.53 -34.67
CA LEU A 157 10.60 -18.21 -35.28
C LEU A 157 11.83 -17.62 -35.92
N ARG A 158 13.05 -18.09 -35.57
CA ARG A 158 14.29 -17.61 -36.17
C ARG A 158 14.31 -17.79 -37.69
N ASP A 159 13.72 -18.89 -38.16
CA ASP A 159 13.70 -19.25 -39.58
C ASP A 159 12.40 -18.78 -40.26
N ALA A 160 11.52 -18.10 -39.53
CA ALA A 160 10.24 -17.62 -40.06
C ALA A 160 10.43 -16.34 -40.90
N PRO A 161 10.03 -16.29 -42.19
CA PRO A 161 10.33 -15.15 -43.06
C PRO A 161 9.61 -13.84 -42.66
N VAL A 162 8.58 -13.91 -41.84
CA VAL A 162 7.78 -12.74 -41.41
C VAL A 162 8.45 -11.99 -40.27
N LEU A 163 9.12 -12.67 -39.33
CA LEU A 163 9.68 -12.06 -38.12
C LEU A 163 10.80 -11.05 -38.42
N PRO A 164 11.79 -11.32 -39.29
CA PRO A 164 12.81 -10.33 -39.64
C PRO A 164 12.23 -9.02 -40.17
N ASN A 165 11.16 -9.07 -40.94
CA ASN A 165 10.51 -7.88 -41.48
C ASN A 165 9.84 -7.04 -40.37
N ILE A 166 9.16 -7.67 -39.42
CA ILE A 166 8.57 -6.98 -38.27
C ILE A 166 9.67 -6.34 -37.40
N VAL A 167 10.72 -7.12 -37.11
CA VAL A 167 11.85 -6.63 -36.31
C VAL A 167 12.57 -5.48 -37.00
N ALA A 168 12.82 -5.58 -38.32
CA ALA A 168 13.44 -4.52 -39.12
C ALA A 168 12.58 -3.25 -39.15
N TYR A 169 11.26 -3.40 -39.29
CA TYR A 169 10.33 -2.27 -39.22
C TYR A 169 10.38 -1.57 -37.86
N LEU A 170 10.27 -2.32 -36.75
CA LEU A 170 10.29 -1.75 -35.42
C LEU A 170 11.66 -1.21 -35.01
N ALA A 171 12.75 -1.80 -35.51
CA ALA A 171 14.10 -1.27 -35.32
C ALA A 171 14.32 0.05 -36.08
N GLY A 172 13.69 0.19 -37.25
CA GLY A 172 13.67 1.43 -38.03
C GLY A 172 12.74 2.51 -37.48
N ASP A 173 11.78 2.14 -36.64
CA ASP A 173 10.84 3.07 -35.99
C ASP A 173 10.82 2.85 -34.46
N PRO A 174 11.85 3.33 -33.73
CA PRO A 174 11.96 3.15 -32.29
C PRO A 174 10.84 3.85 -31.50
N PHE A 175 10.18 4.86 -32.08
CA PHE A 175 9.05 5.54 -31.45
C PHE A 175 7.80 4.62 -31.40
N THR A 176 7.47 3.96 -32.50
CA THR A 176 6.40 2.97 -32.54
C THR A 176 6.71 1.79 -31.60
N ALA A 177 7.94 1.28 -31.59
CA ALA A 177 8.37 0.24 -30.67
C ALA A 177 8.20 0.67 -29.20
N PHE A 178 8.60 1.88 -28.84
CA PHE A 178 8.41 2.48 -27.52
C PHE A 178 6.93 2.54 -27.11
N LEU A 179 6.04 3.04 -27.97
CA LEU A 179 4.61 3.15 -27.68
C LEU A 179 3.94 1.78 -27.53
N LEU A 180 4.28 0.83 -28.43
CA LEU A 180 3.79 -0.54 -28.33
C LEU A 180 4.20 -1.20 -27.01
N ALA A 181 5.47 -1.05 -26.60
CA ALA A 181 5.94 -1.58 -25.33
C ALA A 181 5.23 -0.93 -24.13
N ALA A 182 4.97 0.37 -24.17
CA ALA A 182 4.19 1.06 -23.15
C ALA A 182 2.77 0.50 -23.05
N ALA A 183 2.10 0.32 -24.18
CA ALA A 183 0.75 -0.26 -24.26
C ALA A 183 0.72 -1.71 -23.76
N PHE A 184 1.64 -2.55 -24.21
CA PHE A 184 1.75 -3.95 -23.74
C PHE A 184 2.01 -4.04 -22.25
N THR A 185 2.95 -3.24 -21.72
CA THR A 185 3.23 -3.21 -20.29
C THR A 185 2.01 -2.77 -19.49
N TRP A 186 1.25 -1.79 -19.98
CA TRP A 186 0.00 -1.36 -19.38
C TRP A 186 -1.07 -2.45 -19.37
N ILE A 187 -1.22 -3.19 -20.47
CA ILE A 187 -2.19 -4.31 -20.59
C ILE A 187 -1.80 -5.46 -19.64
N ILE A 188 -0.52 -5.85 -19.64
CA ILE A 188 0.00 -6.97 -18.85
C ILE A 188 0.06 -6.63 -17.34
N HIS A 189 0.11 -5.34 -16.98
CA HIS A 189 0.29 -4.83 -15.61
C HIS A 189 1.59 -5.31 -14.92
N SER A 190 2.64 -5.62 -15.70
CA SER A 190 3.92 -6.09 -15.17
C SER A 190 5.09 -5.70 -16.08
N SER A 191 5.86 -4.69 -15.67
CA SER A 191 7.10 -4.31 -16.37
C SER A 191 8.20 -5.38 -16.21
N VAL A 192 8.28 -6.02 -15.03
CA VAL A 192 9.25 -7.09 -14.78
C VAL A 192 9.08 -8.23 -15.77
N ALA A 193 7.83 -8.73 -15.91
CA ALA A 193 7.54 -9.82 -16.84
C ALA A 193 7.80 -9.42 -18.30
N PHE A 194 7.42 -8.19 -18.69
CA PHE A 194 7.64 -7.70 -20.05
C PHE A 194 9.14 -7.60 -20.39
N ILE A 195 9.96 -7.04 -19.49
CA ILE A 195 11.40 -6.91 -19.75
C ILE A 195 12.10 -8.26 -19.78
N LEU A 196 11.71 -9.19 -18.91
CA LEU A 196 12.21 -10.57 -18.96
C LEU A 196 11.83 -11.27 -20.28
N LEU A 197 10.63 -11.02 -20.81
CA LEU A 197 10.19 -11.51 -22.11
C LEU A 197 11.05 -10.93 -23.24
N VAL A 198 11.28 -9.62 -23.24
CA VAL A 198 12.15 -8.94 -24.23
C VAL A 198 13.57 -9.48 -24.17
N ALA A 199 14.12 -9.64 -22.96
CA ALA A 199 15.46 -10.24 -22.76
C ALA A 199 15.52 -11.69 -23.25
N ALA A 200 14.47 -12.50 -23.02
CA ALA A 200 14.42 -13.86 -23.54
C ALA A 200 14.43 -13.91 -25.08
N PHE A 201 13.67 -13.04 -25.73
CA PHE A 201 13.68 -12.91 -27.20
C PHE A 201 15.05 -12.46 -27.74
N ALA A 202 15.67 -11.49 -27.08
CA ALA A 202 17.00 -11.03 -27.43
C ALA A 202 18.08 -12.11 -27.25
N GLY A 203 17.97 -12.91 -26.19
CA GLY A 203 18.83 -14.07 -25.92
C GLY A 203 18.72 -15.15 -27.00
N GLN A 204 17.60 -15.21 -27.70
CA GLN A 204 17.39 -16.08 -28.86
C GLN A 204 17.84 -15.43 -30.19
N GLY A 205 18.38 -14.21 -30.17
CA GLY A 205 18.78 -13.47 -31.38
C GLY A 205 17.62 -12.93 -32.22
N LEU A 206 16.40 -12.89 -31.66
CA LEU A 206 15.20 -12.40 -32.34
C LEU A 206 15.07 -10.86 -32.28
N ILE A 207 15.63 -10.23 -31.24
CA ILE A 207 15.56 -8.79 -31.01
C ILE A 207 16.99 -8.25 -30.85
N PRO A 208 17.45 -7.29 -31.67
CA PRO A 208 18.72 -6.59 -31.49
C PRO A 208 18.64 -5.64 -30.29
N PHE A 209 19.80 -5.21 -29.78
CA PHE A 209 19.90 -4.31 -28.61
C PHE A 209 19.11 -3.02 -28.79
N GLU A 210 19.22 -2.37 -29.94
CA GLU A 210 18.59 -1.07 -30.23
C GLU A 210 17.07 -1.14 -30.10
N LEU A 211 16.45 -2.17 -30.68
CA LEU A 211 15.02 -2.42 -30.52
C LEU A 211 14.67 -2.77 -29.08
N GLY A 212 15.46 -3.63 -28.44
CA GLY A 212 15.28 -3.99 -27.04
C GLY A 212 15.34 -2.79 -26.09
N ALA A 213 16.26 -1.84 -26.35
CA ALA A 213 16.38 -0.60 -25.58
C ALA A 213 15.13 0.28 -25.72
N ALA A 214 14.60 0.46 -26.94
CA ALA A 214 13.35 1.19 -27.16
C ALA A 214 12.16 0.54 -26.43
N LEU A 215 12.06 -0.80 -26.47
CA LEU A 215 11.04 -1.56 -25.76
C LEU A 215 11.16 -1.41 -24.23
N VAL A 216 12.37 -1.38 -23.67
CA VAL A 216 12.64 -1.13 -22.24
C VAL A 216 12.16 0.26 -21.83
N LEU A 217 12.49 1.29 -22.61
CA LEU A 217 12.04 2.66 -22.33
C LEU A 217 10.51 2.76 -22.36
N GLY A 218 9.86 2.15 -23.35
CA GLY A 218 8.40 2.06 -23.42
C GLY A 218 7.80 1.34 -22.23
N SER A 219 8.39 0.24 -21.79
CA SER A 219 7.95 -0.49 -20.60
C SER A 219 8.02 0.36 -19.32
N ASN A 220 9.08 1.15 -19.17
CA ASN A 220 9.21 2.08 -18.05
C ASN A 220 8.08 3.13 -18.05
N LEU A 221 7.74 3.69 -19.21
CA LEU A 221 6.61 4.60 -19.35
C LEU A 221 5.28 3.88 -19.00
N GLY A 222 5.03 2.70 -19.56
CA GLY A 222 3.82 1.93 -19.34
C GLY A 222 3.58 1.61 -17.87
N SER A 223 4.62 1.27 -17.11
CA SER A 223 4.50 1.02 -15.66
C SER A 223 4.18 2.30 -14.88
N GLY A 224 4.65 3.46 -15.31
CA GLY A 224 4.27 4.77 -14.77
C GLY A 224 2.79 5.08 -15.02
N VAL A 225 2.30 4.78 -16.24
CA VAL A 225 0.88 4.91 -16.60
C VAL A 225 0.00 4.03 -15.73
N ILE A 226 0.40 2.78 -15.44
CA ILE A 226 -0.36 1.89 -14.54
C ILE A 226 -0.54 2.55 -13.16
N ALA A 227 0.55 3.03 -12.56
CA ALA A 227 0.51 3.67 -11.25
C ALA A 227 -0.41 4.90 -11.24
N PHE A 228 -0.33 5.74 -12.27
CA PHE A 228 -1.18 6.93 -12.41
C PHE A 228 -2.66 6.57 -12.60
N VAL A 229 -2.98 5.61 -13.46
CA VAL A 229 -4.37 5.18 -13.72
C VAL A 229 -5.00 4.58 -12.46
N LEU A 230 -4.27 3.75 -11.72
CA LEU A 230 -4.77 3.14 -10.48
C LEU A 230 -5.01 4.16 -9.36
N THR A 231 -4.31 5.30 -9.37
CA THR A 231 -4.48 6.36 -8.36
C THR A 231 -5.40 7.49 -8.80
N ARG A 232 -5.89 7.49 -10.05
CA ARG A 232 -6.68 8.61 -10.60
C ARG A 232 -8.01 8.83 -9.88
N ALA A 233 -8.58 7.81 -9.25
CA ALA A 233 -9.78 7.92 -8.42
C ALA A 233 -9.46 8.22 -6.94
N GLY A 234 -8.18 8.24 -6.56
CA GLY A 234 -7.71 8.50 -5.21
C GLY A 234 -7.59 10.00 -4.89
N SER A 235 -6.94 10.29 -3.74
CA SER A 235 -6.70 11.65 -3.26
C SER A 235 -5.84 12.47 -4.22
N THR A 236 -5.91 13.81 -4.11
CA THR A 236 -5.07 14.74 -4.90
C THR A 236 -3.57 14.48 -4.67
N ALA A 237 -3.16 14.15 -3.44
CA ALA A 237 -1.77 13.82 -3.13
C ALA A 237 -1.30 12.55 -3.86
N ALA A 238 -2.14 11.51 -3.93
CA ALA A 238 -1.87 10.28 -4.66
C ALA A 238 -1.65 10.55 -6.17
N LYS A 239 -2.56 11.33 -6.78
CA LYS A 239 -2.45 11.73 -8.20
C LYS A 239 -1.18 12.53 -8.49
N ARG A 240 -0.81 13.46 -7.61
CA ARG A 240 0.38 14.31 -7.76
C ARG A 240 1.67 13.50 -7.75
N ILE A 241 1.80 12.54 -6.83
CA ILE A 241 2.99 11.68 -6.74
C ILE A 241 3.12 10.80 -7.97
N THR A 242 2.06 10.11 -8.37
CA THR A 242 2.12 9.20 -9.52
C THR A 242 2.27 9.93 -10.84
N LEU A 243 1.65 11.11 -11.00
CA LEU A 243 1.88 11.98 -12.16
C LEU A 243 3.32 12.49 -12.21
N GLY A 244 3.89 12.93 -11.09
CA GLY A 244 5.28 13.41 -11.05
C GLY A 244 6.27 12.31 -11.44
N ASN A 245 6.07 11.08 -10.98
CA ASN A 245 6.91 9.97 -11.39
C ASN A 245 6.72 9.62 -12.87
N LEU A 246 5.49 9.66 -13.39
CA LEU A 246 5.21 9.47 -14.81
C LEU A 246 5.92 10.51 -15.67
N LEU A 247 5.89 11.78 -15.25
CA LEU A 247 6.58 12.87 -15.97
C LEU A 247 8.12 12.67 -15.97
N PHE A 248 8.72 12.28 -14.86
CA PHE A 248 10.15 11.95 -14.83
C PHE A 248 10.50 10.84 -15.81
N ARG A 249 9.73 9.75 -15.82
CA ARG A 249 9.95 8.61 -16.73
C ARG A 249 9.71 8.99 -18.19
N ALA A 250 8.65 9.74 -18.47
CA ALA A 250 8.34 10.20 -19.83
C ALA A 250 9.46 11.11 -20.38
N THR A 251 9.90 12.08 -19.59
CA THR A 251 10.93 13.04 -20.00
C THR A 251 12.26 12.33 -20.25
N LEU A 252 12.75 11.56 -19.28
CA LEU A 252 14.04 10.86 -19.44
C LEU A 252 13.94 9.78 -20.53
N GLY A 253 12.80 9.06 -20.61
CA GLY A 253 12.57 8.07 -21.65
C GLY A 253 12.60 8.66 -23.06
N ALA A 254 11.93 9.81 -23.28
CA ALA A 254 11.97 10.51 -24.55
C ALA A 254 13.37 11.04 -24.93
N VAL A 255 14.08 11.62 -23.95
CA VAL A 255 15.47 12.09 -24.15
C VAL A 255 16.39 10.93 -24.50
N THR A 256 16.31 9.83 -23.75
CA THR A 256 17.14 8.64 -23.98
C THR A 256 16.82 8.00 -25.34
N LEU A 257 15.53 7.92 -25.71
CA LEU A 257 15.12 7.41 -27.01
C LEU A 257 15.69 8.26 -28.15
N GLY A 258 15.62 9.59 -28.03
CA GLY A 258 16.21 10.52 -29.00
C GLY A 258 17.74 10.36 -29.11
N LEU A 259 18.43 10.20 -27.98
CA LEU A 259 19.88 9.97 -27.96
C LEU A 259 20.26 8.63 -28.62
N LEU A 260 19.52 7.55 -28.34
CA LEU A 260 19.73 6.24 -28.99
C LEU A 260 19.55 6.32 -30.50
N TRP A 261 18.55 7.07 -30.95
CA TRP A 261 18.30 7.26 -32.40
C TRP A 261 19.38 8.09 -33.11
N LEU A 262 19.88 9.15 -32.43
CA LEU A 262 20.87 10.07 -33.01
C LEU A 262 22.31 9.52 -32.97
N SER A 263 22.69 8.81 -31.91
CA SER A 263 24.10 8.51 -31.61
C SER A 263 24.49 7.06 -31.82
N HIS A 264 23.57 6.15 -32.18
CA HIS A 264 23.86 4.72 -32.41
C HIS A 264 24.79 4.14 -31.33
N ILE A 265 24.42 4.32 -30.06
CA ILE A 265 25.23 3.89 -28.91
C ILE A 265 25.40 2.36 -28.95
N PRO A 266 26.62 1.85 -29.10
CA PRO A 266 26.84 0.39 -29.12
C PRO A 266 26.52 -0.19 -27.76
N GLY A 267 25.83 -1.34 -27.76
CA GLY A 267 25.46 -2.04 -26.52
C GLY A 267 26.62 -2.79 -25.84
N ASP A 268 27.78 -2.92 -26.47
CA ASP A 268 28.88 -3.81 -26.07
C ASP A 268 29.42 -3.55 -24.65
N TRP A 269 29.43 -2.28 -24.23
CA TRP A 269 29.85 -1.87 -22.89
C TRP A 269 28.85 -2.25 -21.80
N LEU A 270 27.61 -2.63 -22.16
CA LEU A 270 26.59 -3.11 -21.23
C LEU A 270 26.69 -4.63 -20.96
N GLY A 271 27.61 -5.32 -21.60
CA GLY A 271 27.87 -6.73 -21.36
C GLY A 271 27.73 -7.63 -22.60
N PRO A 272 28.04 -8.93 -22.45
CA PRO A 272 28.04 -9.87 -23.57
C PRO A 272 26.61 -10.26 -23.97
N GLY A 273 26.27 -10.04 -25.24
CA GLY A 273 25.01 -10.49 -25.85
C GLY A 273 23.79 -9.63 -25.50
N ALA A 274 22.87 -9.54 -26.45
CA ALA A 274 21.74 -8.62 -26.42
C ALA A 274 20.83 -8.77 -25.16
N ALA A 275 20.65 -9.98 -24.63
CA ALA A 275 19.86 -10.20 -23.43
C ALA A 275 20.45 -9.47 -22.19
N HIS A 276 21.76 -9.62 -21.96
CA HIS A 276 22.44 -8.94 -20.85
C HIS A 276 22.47 -7.43 -21.06
N GLN A 277 22.72 -7.00 -22.29
CA GLN A 277 22.72 -5.57 -22.64
C GLN A 277 21.38 -4.91 -22.33
N ILE A 278 20.26 -5.55 -22.66
CA ILE A 278 18.90 -5.05 -22.40
C ILE A 278 18.62 -4.93 -20.90
N VAL A 279 18.97 -5.97 -20.13
CA VAL A 279 18.73 -5.97 -18.68
C VAL A 279 19.62 -4.94 -17.98
N ASN A 280 20.89 -4.84 -18.37
CA ASN A 280 21.82 -3.85 -17.83
C ASN A 280 21.42 -2.43 -18.24
N PHE A 281 20.91 -2.23 -19.46
CA PHE A 281 20.35 -0.96 -19.90
C PHE A 281 19.13 -0.56 -19.06
N HIS A 282 18.23 -1.48 -18.76
CA HIS A 282 17.10 -1.24 -17.87
C HIS A 282 17.55 -0.79 -16.48
N LEU A 283 18.54 -1.47 -15.90
CA LEU A 283 19.10 -1.10 -14.60
C LEU A 283 19.79 0.27 -14.66
N ALA A 284 20.64 0.51 -15.68
CA ALA A 284 21.33 1.78 -15.88
C ALA A 284 20.36 2.95 -16.08
N PHE A 285 19.30 2.77 -16.88
CA PHE A 285 18.27 3.79 -17.08
C PHE A 285 17.61 4.19 -15.75
N ASN A 286 17.19 3.21 -14.92
CA ASN A 286 16.54 3.51 -13.64
C ASN A 286 17.53 4.08 -12.61
N ALA A 287 18.82 3.72 -12.67
CA ALA A 287 19.86 4.34 -11.85
C ALA A 287 20.07 5.82 -12.23
N VAL A 288 20.18 6.11 -13.53
CA VAL A 288 20.28 7.49 -14.05
C VAL A 288 19.02 8.28 -13.73
N LEU A 289 17.84 7.68 -13.88
CA LEU A 289 16.55 8.29 -13.49
C LEU A 289 16.57 8.70 -12.02
N LEU A 290 16.97 7.80 -11.12
CA LEU A 290 17.08 8.10 -9.69
C LEU A 290 18.07 9.24 -9.44
N LEU A 291 19.27 9.18 -10.00
CA LEU A 291 20.33 10.17 -9.77
C LEU A 291 19.92 11.57 -10.25
N LEU A 292 19.33 11.68 -11.44
CA LEU A 292 18.93 12.97 -12.03
C LEU A 292 17.64 13.50 -11.42
N ALA A 293 16.66 12.65 -11.13
CA ALA A 293 15.35 13.07 -10.65
C ALA A 293 15.29 13.28 -9.13
N LEU A 294 16.15 12.64 -8.33
CA LEU A 294 16.14 12.77 -6.87
C LEU A 294 16.29 14.23 -6.38
N PRO A 295 17.23 15.05 -6.88
CA PRO A 295 17.31 16.46 -6.51
C PRO A 295 16.13 17.28 -7.04
N LEU A 296 15.46 16.82 -8.08
CA LEU A 296 14.33 17.50 -8.72
C LEU A 296 12.96 17.12 -8.11
N THR A 297 12.91 16.27 -7.06
CA THR A 297 11.66 15.84 -6.43
C THR A 297 10.87 17.00 -5.85
N THR A 298 11.51 18.01 -5.25
CA THR A 298 10.84 19.21 -4.73
C THR A 298 10.30 20.12 -5.82
N PRO A 299 11.06 20.49 -6.87
CA PRO A 299 10.52 21.19 -8.05
C PRO A 299 9.36 20.45 -8.72
N MET A 300 9.48 19.13 -8.88
CA MET A 300 8.42 18.29 -9.47
C MET A 300 7.17 18.28 -8.61
N ALA A 301 7.30 18.19 -7.28
CA ALA A 301 6.16 18.30 -6.36
C ALA A 301 5.41 19.63 -6.57
N ARG A 302 6.12 20.75 -6.65
CA ARG A 302 5.51 22.06 -6.94
C ARG A 302 4.85 22.11 -8.32
N LEU A 303 5.45 21.48 -9.33
CA LEU A 303 4.88 21.39 -10.68
C LEU A 303 3.56 20.60 -10.64
N THR A 304 3.54 19.44 -10.01
CA THR A 304 2.34 18.61 -9.91
C THR A 304 1.24 19.27 -9.06
N GLU A 305 1.59 20.11 -8.09
CA GLU A 305 0.63 20.95 -7.35
C GLU A 305 -0.09 21.95 -8.25
N LYS A 306 0.62 22.51 -9.24
CA LYS A 306 0.02 23.42 -10.23
C LYS A 306 -0.84 22.69 -11.26
N LEU A 307 -0.40 21.49 -11.70
CA LEU A 307 -1.08 20.69 -12.74
C LEU A 307 -2.34 20.01 -12.19
N VAL A 308 -2.25 19.46 -10.99
CA VAL A 308 -3.37 18.76 -10.35
C VAL A 308 -3.91 19.64 -9.24
N ARG A 309 -4.94 20.42 -9.56
CA ARG A 309 -5.62 21.25 -8.56
C ARG A 309 -6.39 20.37 -7.58
N PRO A 310 -6.49 20.74 -6.29
CA PRO A 310 -7.35 20.05 -5.35
C PRO A 310 -8.78 20.03 -5.89
N ALA A 311 -9.48 18.93 -5.71
CA ALA A 311 -10.91 18.90 -6.00
C ALA A 311 -11.61 19.95 -5.13
N PRO A 312 -12.72 20.59 -5.60
CA PRO A 312 -13.50 21.47 -4.75
C PRO A 312 -13.90 20.72 -3.47
N GLY A 313 -13.36 21.15 -2.33
CA GLY A 313 -13.49 20.47 -1.03
C GLY A 313 -12.20 19.88 -0.44
N GLU A 314 -11.11 19.71 -1.23
CA GLU A 314 -9.78 19.29 -0.71
C GLU A 314 -8.86 20.49 -0.35
N ALA A 315 -9.13 21.69 -0.91
CA ALA A 315 -8.33 22.90 -0.68
C ALA A 315 -8.77 23.67 0.58
N GLY A 316 -8.50 23.15 1.67
CA GLY A 316 -8.90 23.56 3.00
C GLY A 316 -9.68 22.39 3.57
N GLN A 317 -9.21 21.85 4.64
CA GLN A 317 -9.78 20.70 5.33
C GLN A 317 -11.24 20.91 5.78
N SER A 318 -12.12 21.31 4.84
CA SER A 318 -13.55 21.27 5.04
C SER A 318 -13.93 19.79 4.93
N ILE A 319 -14.42 19.27 6.01
CA ILE A 319 -15.07 17.98 6.12
C ILE A 319 -16.14 17.97 5.03
N SER A 320 -15.88 17.25 3.92
CA SER A 320 -16.86 17.17 2.84
C SER A 320 -18.16 16.63 3.39
N PRO A 321 -19.32 17.23 3.05
CA PRO A 321 -20.59 16.74 3.55
C PRO A 321 -20.77 15.26 3.18
N VAL A 322 -21.39 14.51 4.07
CA VAL A 322 -21.76 13.11 3.90
C VAL A 322 -22.41 12.92 2.53
N ARG A 323 -21.87 11.99 1.73
CA ARG A 323 -22.42 11.64 0.41
C ARG A 323 -23.04 10.24 0.44
N LEU A 324 -24.02 10.06 1.32
CA LEU A 324 -24.88 8.89 1.27
C LEU A 324 -25.83 9.03 0.07
N ASP A 325 -25.84 8.04 -0.81
CA ASP A 325 -26.66 8.09 -2.02
C ASP A 325 -28.06 7.55 -1.74
N ASP A 326 -29.03 8.46 -1.62
CA ASP A 326 -30.45 8.12 -1.39
C ASP A 326 -31.06 7.25 -2.50
N ARG A 327 -30.48 7.21 -3.70
CA ARG A 327 -30.94 6.37 -4.78
C ARG A 327 -30.70 4.87 -4.53
N LEU A 328 -29.79 4.55 -3.59
CA LEU A 328 -29.45 3.18 -3.26
C LEU A 328 -30.33 2.58 -2.16
N ILE A 329 -31.20 3.34 -1.51
CA ILE A 329 -32.01 2.90 -0.35
C ILE A 329 -32.89 1.70 -0.71
N GLU A 330 -33.32 1.55 -1.94
CA GLU A 330 -34.12 0.39 -2.41
C GLU A 330 -33.28 -0.86 -2.73
N GLN A 331 -31.93 -0.74 -2.69
CA GLN A 331 -30.98 -1.81 -2.96
C GLN A 331 -30.11 -2.06 -1.72
N PRO A 332 -30.54 -2.89 -0.74
CA PRO A 332 -29.91 -2.99 0.58
C PRO A 332 -28.42 -3.23 0.53
N VAL A 333 -27.92 -4.13 -0.33
CA VAL A 333 -26.49 -4.46 -0.45
C VAL A 333 -25.66 -3.24 -0.84
N LEU A 334 -26.12 -2.44 -1.81
CA LEU A 334 -25.42 -1.23 -2.26
C LEU A 334 -25.54 -0.09 -1.25
N ALA A 335 -26.69 0.02 -0.59
CA ALA A 335 -26.91 0.99 0.47
C ALA A 335 -26.00 0.72 1.67
N LEU A 336 -25.88 -0.54 2.11
CA LEU A 336 -24.96 -0.94 3.18
C LEU A 336 -23.50 -0.69 2.81
N ALA A 337 -23.10 -0.93 1.55
CA ALA A 337 -21.76 -0.61 1.06
C ALA A 337 -21.50 0.91 1.07
N SER A 338 -22.51 1.73 0.75
CA SER A 338 -22.41 3.20 0.83
C SER A 338 -22.27 3.67 2.28
N ALA A 339 -23.07 3.14 3.20
CA ALA A 339 -22.98 3.42 4.63
C ALA A 339 -21.62 2.99 5.21
N LYS A 340 -21.12 1.81 4.84
CA LYS A 340 -19.80 1.30 5.24
C LYS A 340 -18.66 2.23 4.82
N ARG A 341 -18.72 2.76 3.59
CA ARG A 341 -17.73 3.74 3.10
C ARG A 341 -17.76 5.04 3.91
N GLU A 342 -18.94 5.52 4.27
CA GLU A 342 -19.09 6.74 5.05
C GLU A 342 -18.64 6.55 6.51
N LEU A 343 -18.86 5.34 7.05
CA LEU A 343 -18.36 4.93 8.36
C LEU A 343 -16.83 4.90 8.41
N LEU A 344 -16.17 4.48 7.33
CA LEU A 344 -14.72 4.53 7.20
C LEU A 344 -14.21 5.99 7.21
N ARG A 345 -14.89 6.88 6.49
CA ARG A 345 -14.55 8.30 6.49
C ARG A 345 -14.73 8.93 7.90
N MET A 346 -15.78 8.57 8.60
CA MET A 346 -16.01 8.99 9.99
C MET A 346 -14.87 8.52 10.90
N ALA A 347 -14.42 7.28 10.72
CA ALA A 347 -13.32 6.72 11.51
C ALA A 347 -11.95 7.38 11.18
N GLU A 348 -11.71 7.81 9.93
CA GLU A 348 -10.54 8.63 9.57
C GLU A 348 -10.55 9.99 10.29
N ILE A 349 -11.73 10.58 10.50
CA ILE A 349 -11.87 11.82 11.29
C ILE A 349 -11.50 11.54 12.76
N VAL A 350 -12.00 10.44 13.33
CA VAL A 350 -11.67 10.01 14.70
C VAL A 350 -10.17 9.74 14.86
N GLU A 351 -9.51 9.13 13.86
CA GLU A 351 -8.06 8.95 13.86
C GLU A 351 -7.33 10.29 13.96
N ARG A 352 -7.74 11.28 13.16
CA ARG A 352 -7.16 12.64 13.19
C ARG A 352 -7.38 13.35 14.52
N MET A 353 -8.45 13.04 15.23
CA MET A 353 -8.69 13.57 16.57
C MET A 353 -7.81 12.90 17.63
N LEU A 354 -7.62 11.58 17.51
CA LEU A 354 -6.89 10.77 18.49
C LEU A 354 -5.37 10.92 18.35
N GLU A 355 -4.84 10.94 17.12
CA GLU A 355 -3.38 10.92 16.85
C GLU A 355 -2.61 12.05 17.58
N PRO A 356 -3.04 13.32 17.62
CA PRO A 356 -2.31 14.42 18.24
C PRO A 356 -2.46 14.53 19.76
N VAL A 357 -3.24 13.68 20.41
CA VAL A 357 -3.57 13.79 21.84
C VAL A 357 -2.34 13.87 22.73
N MET A 358 -1.34 13.00 22.50
CA MET A 358 -0.13 13.01 23.34
C MET A 358 0.74 14.24 23.12
N ASP A 359 0.71 14.86 21.94
CA ASP A 359 1.34 16.17 21.71
C ASP A 359 0.64 17.28 22.48
N LEU A 360 -0.69 17.22 22.61
CA LEU A 360 -1.45 18.18 23.42
C LEU A 360 -1.08 18.10 24.91
N TYR A 361 -0.78 16.88 25.40
CA TYR A 361 -0.24 16.73 26.77
C TYR A 361 1.15 17.35 26.93
N ARG A 362 1.86 17.69 25.85
CA ARG A 362 3.15 18.40 25.92
C ARG A 362 3.00 19.91 25.79
N THR A 363 2.17 20.40 24.85
CA THR A 363 2.14 21.80 24.41
C THR A 363 0.83 22.52 24.73
N ALA A 364 -0.29 21.77 24.88
CA ALA A 364 -1.66 22.32 24.99
C ALA A 364 -1.98 23.37 23.91
N ASP A 365 -1.57 23.10 22.66
CA ASP A 365 -1.68 24.02 21.53
C ASP A 365 -3.16 24.38 21.26
N PRO A 366 -3.56 25.67 21.42
CA PRO A 366 -4.95 26.08 21.28
C PRO A 366 -5.51 25.90 19.86
N GLU A 367 -4.65 25.97 18.82
CA GLU A 367 -5.08 25.77 17.44
C GLU A 367 -5.47 24.31 17.20
N LYS A 368 -4.63 23.37 17.66
CA LYS A 368 -4.92 21.95 17.59
C LYS A 368 -6.16 21.57 18.39
N ILE A 369 -6.36 22.16 19.57
CA ILE A 369 -7.55 21.94 20.39
C ILE A 369 -8.81 22.40 19.64
N ARG A 370 -8.77 23.57 19.01
CA ARG A 370 -9.89 24.07 18.18
C ARG A 370 -10.15 23.18 16.97
N GLU A 371 -9.10 22.68 16.33
CA GLU A 371 -9.23 21.74 15.22
C GLU A 371 -9.93 20.45 15.66
N ILE A 372 -9.52 19.84 16.78
CA ILE A 372 -10.12 18.61 17.31
C ILE A 372 -11.61 18.83 17.65
N LYS A 373 -11.97 19.97 18.25
CA LYS A 373 -13.39 20.30 18.56
C LYS A 373 -14.23 20.43 17.28
N ARG A 374 -13.69 21.00 16.19
CA ARG A 374 -14.38 21.02 14.88
C ARG A 374 -14.52 19.64 14.25
N LEU A 375 -13.51 18.78 14.43
CA LEU A 375 -13.57 17.41 13.94
C LEU A 375 -14.64 16.59 14.67
N GLU A 376 -14.84 16.83 15.96
CA GLU A 376 -15.90 16.19 16.76
C GLU A 376 -17.29 16.58 16.25
N GLU A 377 -17.55 17.85 15.93
CA GLU A 377 -18.81 18.28 15.31
C GLU A 377 -19.11 17.52 14.01
N ALA A 378 -18.07 17.23 13.20
CA ALA A 378 -18.21 16.48 11.98
C ALA A 378 -18.44 14.98 12.21
N VAL A 379 -17.85 14.40 13.26
CA VAL A 379 -18.12 13.02 13.69
C VAL A 379 -19.59 12.88 14.09
N ASN A 380 -20.12 13.84 14.86
CA ASN A 380 -21.52 13.87 15.32
C ASN A 380 -22.50 14.00 14.14
N ALA A 381 -22.20 14.87 13.18
CA ALA A 381 -22.99 15.01 11.96
C ALA A 381 -22.98 13.70 11.14
N ALA A 382 -21.80 13.12 10.90
CA ALA A 382 -21.66 11.87 10.16
C ALA A 382 -22.40 10.71 10.82
N GLN A 383 -22.33 10.56 12.15
CA GLN A 383 -23.07 9.56 12.92
C GLN A 383 -24.58 9.71 12.70
N SER A 384 -25.09 10.93 12.82
CA SER A 384 -26.52 11.20 12.65
C SER A 384 -26.99 10.87 11.24
N ASP A 385 -26.23 11.25 10.21
CA ASP A 385 -26.53 10.99 8.81
C ASP A 385 -26.49 9.48 8.48
N ILE A 386 -25.46 8.78 8.96
CA ILE A 386 -25.33 7.32 8.77
C ILE A 386 -26.52 6.59 9.42
N LYS A 387 -26.86 6.94 10.65
CA LYS A 387 -27.99 6.35 11.39
C LYS A 387 -29.32 6.57 10.67
N LEU A 388 -29.58 7.83 10.23
CA LEU A 388 -30.80 8.16 9.49
C LEU A 388 -30.85 7.43 8.14
N TYR A 389 -29.75 7.36 7.42
CA TYR A 389 -29.66 6.65 6.14
C TYR A 389 -29.95 5.15 6.30
N LEU A 390 -29.31 4.47 7.28
CA LEU A 390 -29.51 3.07 7.56
C LEU A 390 -30.95 2.74 7.98
N SER A 391 -31.61 3.63 8.71
CA SER A 391 -33.01 3.46 9.12
C SER A 391 -34.03 3.56 7.97
N ARG A 392 -33.63 4.16 6.84
CA ARG A 392 -34.47 4.34 5.64
C ARG A 392 -34.32 3.21 4.63
N ILE A 393 -33.33 2.32 4.80
CA ILE A 393 -33.12 1.19 3.88
C ILE A 393 -34.31 0.23 3.98
N ARG A 394 -34.85 -0.15 2.83
CA ARG A 394 -35.94 -1.11 2.73
C ARG A 394 -35.39 -2.53 2.68
N TYR A 395 -35.37 -3.19 3.82
CA TYR A 395 -34.94 -4.60 3.90
C TYR A 395 -36.09 -5.54 3.48
N PRO A 396 -35.85 -6.51 2.58
CA PRO A 396 -36.86 -7.51 2.21
C PRO A 396 -37.35 -8.33 3.42
N HIS A 397 -36.44 -8.57 4.38
CA HIS A 397 -36.72 -9.28 5.62
C HIS A 397 -36.22 -8.43 6.79
N PRO A 398 -37.10 -7.95 7.70
CA PRO A 398 -36.70 -7.09 8.83
C PRO A 398 -35.67 -7.73 9.76
N ASP A 399 -35.72 -9.07 9.92
CA ASP A 399 -34.77 -9.85 10.74
C ASP A 399 -33.72 -10.58 9.90
N GLY A 400 -33.60 -10.23 8.62
CA GLY A 400 -32.65 -10.83 7.69
C GLY A 400 -31.20 -10.39 7.93
N PRO A 401 -30.24 -11.08 7.32
CA PRO A 401 -28.81 -10.78 7.50
C PRO A 401 -28.45 -9.33 7.14
N ASP A 402 -29.05 -8.77 6.09
CA ASP A 402 -28.79 -7.37 5.68
C ASP A 402 -29.32 -6.36 6.72
N ALA A 403 -30.48 -6.62 7.32
CA ALA A 403 -31.04 -5.76 8.37
C ALA A 403 -30.18 -5.79 9.63
N LEU A 404 -29.73 -6.97 10.06
CA LEU A 404 -28.79 -7.13 11.17
C LEU A 404 -27.48 -6.39 10.88
N ARG A 405 -26.96 -6.50 9.66
CA ARG A 405 -25.75 -5.79 9.23
C ARG A 405 -25.92 -4.28 9.26
N GLY A 406 -27.07 -3.76 8.87
CA GLY A 406 -27.42 -2.35 9.01
C GLY A 406 -27.40 -1.88 10.46
N GLN A 407 -27.99 -2.66 11.38
CA GLN A 407 -27.97 -2.35 12.82
C GLN A 407 -26.55 -2.33 13.39
N GLU A 408 -25.70 -3.25 12.99
CA GLU A 408 -24.30 -3.35 13.44
C GLU A 408 -23.43 -2.19 12.94
N LEU A 409 -23.62 -1.76 11.68
CA LEU A 409 -22.98 -0.56 11.15
C LEU A 409 -23.44 0.71 11.89
N ALA A 410 -24.74 0.82 12.19
CA ALA A 410 -25.28 1.93 12.99
C ALA A 410 -24.70 1.94 14.41
N GLN A 411 -24.58 0.78 15.06
CA GLN A 411 -23.99 0.68 16.38
C GLN A 411 -22.50 1.06 16.37
N PHE A 412 -21.76 0.67 15.34
CA PHE A 412 -20.35 1.05 15.24
C PHE A 412 -20.17 2.54 14.96
N ALA A 413 -21.10 3.19 14.21
CA ALA A 413 -21.12 4.65 14.06
C ALA A 413 -21.30 5.35 15.42
N ILE A 414 -22.21 4.84 16.26
CA ILE A 414 -22.42 5.33 17.63
C ILE A 414 -21.15 5.16 18.48
N ASN A 415 -20.49 4.03 18.37
CA ASN A 415 -19.25 3.78 19.11
C ASN A 415 -18.11 4.70 18.68
N LEU A 416 -18.00 5.02 17.39
CA LEU A 416 -17.01 5.99 16.89
C LEU A 416 -17.29 7.42 17.37
N GLU A 417 -18.54 7.81 17.48
CA GLU A 417 -18.96 9.10 18.09
C GLU A 417 -18.55 9.12 19.56
N TYR A 418 -18.82 8.07 20.35
CA TYR A 418 -18.36 7.99 21.73
C TYR A 418 -16.84 8.02 21.87
N VAL A 419 -16.08 7.53 20.89
CA VAL A 419 -14.61 7.70 20.84
C VAL A 419 -14.26 9.18 20.65
N GLY A 420 -14.89 9.87 19.70
CA GLY A 420 -14.72 11.32 19.49
C GLY A 420 -15.01 12.13 20.76
N ASP A 421 -16.12 11.84 21.41
CA ASP A 421 -16.52 12.39 22.69
C ASP A 421 -15.48 12.18 23.79
N ALA A 422 -14.96 10.97 23.92
CA ALA A 422 -13.92 10.65 24.89
C ALA A 422 -12.62 11.44 24.62
N VAL A 423 -12.28 11.66 23.34
CA VAL A 423 -11.14 12.50 22.98
C VAL A 423 -11.35 13.93 23.44
N VAL A 424 -12.47 14.57 23.09
CA VAL A 424 -12.71 15.99 23.38
C VAL A 424 -13.02 16.21 24.87
N LYS A 425 -14.01 15.48 25.40
CA LYS A 425 -14.55 15.72 26.74
C LYS A 425 -13.64 15.20 27.87
N THR A 426 -12.72 14.26 27.54
CA THR A 426 -11.82 13.70 28.54
C THR A 426 -10.35 14.01 28.22
N LEU A 427 -9.79 13.50 27.12
CA LEU A 427 -8.34 13.59 26.88
C LEU A 427 -7.87 15.03 26.62
N VAL A 428 -8.59 15.79 25.81
CA VAL A 428 -8.27 17.21 25.55
C VAL A 428 -8.41 18.04 26.83
N LYS A 429 -9.50 17.84 27.59
CA LYS A 429 -9.71 18.53 28.86
C LYS A 429 -8.63 18.23 29.89
N LEU A 430 -8.16 16.98 29.98
CA LEU A 430 -7.03 16.60 30.85
C LEU A 430 -5.72 17.26 30.39
N ALA A 431 -5.50 17.40 29.07
CA ALA A 431 -4.35 18.13 28.55
C ALA A 431 -4.40 19.63 28.90
N GLU A 432 -5.55 20.28 28.78
CA GLU A 432 -5.78 21.65 29.21
C GLU A 432 -5.53 21.82 30.72
N THR A 433 -6.11 20.95 31.56
CA THR A 433 -5.94 20.96 33.02
C THR A 433 -4.47 20.80 33.42
N ARG A 434 -3.74 19.88 32.75
CA ARG A 434 -2.31 19.69 33.00
C ARG A 434 -1.50 20.96 32.70
N ALA A 435 -1.82 21.65 31.63
CA ALA A 435 -1.16 22.90 31.24
C ALA A 435 -1.45 24.05 32.22
N GLU A 436 -2.71 24.19 32.65
CA GLU A 436 -3.15 25.17 33.64
C GLU A 436 -2.45 24.96 34.99
N GLN A 437 -2.36 23.72 35.44
CA GLN A 437 -1.68 23.36 36.68
C GLN A 437 -0.15 23.37 36.57
N LYS A 438 0.42 23.52 35.37
CA LYS A 438 1.86 23.51 35.08
C LYS A 438 2.58 22.25 35.58
N VAL A 439 1.87 21.13 35.74
CA VAL A 439 2.43 19.86 36.20
C VAL A 439 3.06 19.07 35.07
N LYS A 440 4.05 18.20 35.40
CA LYS A 440 4.75 17.34 34.44
C LYS A 440 4.66 15.89 34.90
N PHE A 441 4.37 14.98 34.01
CA PHE A 441 4.43 13.55 34.27
C PHE A 441 5.87 13.12 34.65
N SER A 442 6.00 12.09 35.47
CA SER A 442 7.25 11.38 35.63
C SER A 442 7.69 10.74 34.30
N PRO A 443 9.00 10.55 34.06
CA PRO A 443 9.48 9.93 32.82
C PRO A 443 8.90 8.52 32.57
N ALA A 444 8.65 7.76 33.64
CA ALA A 444 8.00 6.45 33.56
C ALA A 444 6.53 6.58 33.17
N GLY A 445 5.76 7.40 33.90
CA GLY A 445 4.33 7.63 33.61
C GLY A 445 4.09 8.19 32.21
N TRP A 446 4.99 9.06 31.72
CA TRP A 446 4.92 9.57 30.35
C TRP A 446 5.10 8.48 29.31
N ARG A 447 6.07 7.55 29.48
CA ARG A 447 6.28 6.41 28.58
C ARG A 447 5.06 5.49 28.57
N GLU A 448 4.53 5.14 29.73
CA GLU A 448 3.34 4.30 29.88
C GLU A 448 2.14 4.86 29.09
N LEU A 449 1.84 6.15 29.27
CA LEU A 449 0.73 6.80 28.55
C LEU A 449 0.94 6.84 27.03
N ASN A 450 2.17 7.11 26.55
CA ASN A 450 2.48 7.09 25.12
C ASN A 450 2.34 5.67 24.53
N ASP A 451 2.79 4.66 25.25
CA ASP A 451 2.69 3.27 24.79
C ASP A 451 1.23 2.81 24.71
N LEU A 452 0.41 3.13 25.73
CA LEU A 452 -1.02 2.86 25.71
C LEU A 452 -1.74 3.59 24.57
N HIS A 453 -1.45 4.87 24.38
CA HIS A 453 -2.01 5.66 23.30
C HIS A 453 -1.66 5.09 21.91
N ARG A 454 -0.39 4.74 21.68
CA ARG A 454 0.06 4.10 20.43
C ARG A 454 -0.70 2.81 20.17
N HIS A 455 -0.87 1.94 21.17
CA HIS A 455 -1.66 0.70 21.05
C HIS A 455 -3.12 1.00 20.67
N VAL A 456 -3.73 2.05 21.23
CA VAL A 456 -5.11 2.43 20.88
C VAL A 456 -5.21 2.88 19.42
N VAL A 457 -4.25 3.66 18.91
CA VAL A 457 -4.20 4.06 17.49
C VAL A 457 -3.98 2.85 16.58
N GLU A 458 -3.10 1.92 16.95
CA GLU A 458 -2.89 0.67 16.21
C GLU A 458 -4.16 -0.20 16.19
N ASN A 459 -4.90 -0.25 17.29
CA ASN A 459 -6.16 -0.98 17.39
C ASN A 459 -7.30 -0.31 16.62
N LEU A 460 -7.31 1.02 16.47
CA LEU A 460 -8.22 1.71 15.55
C LEU A 460 -7.99 1.24 14.12
N HIS A 461 -6.73 1.20 13.65
CA HIS A 461 -6.41 0.70 12.32
C HIS A 461 -6.82 -0.76 12.13
N LEU A 462 -6.63 -1.60 13.17
CA LEU A 462 -7.06 -3.00 13.12
C LEU A 462 -8.58 -3.12 13.07
N ALA A 463 -9.32 -2.30 13.83
CA ALA A 463 -10.78 -2.24 13.79
C ALA A 463 -11.30 -1.84 12.40
N LEU A 464 -10.66 -0.86 11.74
CA LEU A 464 -10.96 -0.48 10.36
C LEU A 464 -10.68 -1.62 9.37
N ASN A 465 -9.58 -2.35 9.56
CA ASN A 465 -9.31 -3.53 8.76
C ASN A 465 -10.37 -4.62 8.94
N VAL A 466 -10.83 -4.86 10.18
CA VAL A 466 -11.92 -5.79 10.49
C VAL A 466 -13.22 -5.34 9.82
N LEU A 467 -13.56 -4.05 9.92
CA LEU A 467 -14.74 -3.48 9.24
C LEU A 467 -14.69 -3.69 7.73
N MET A 468 -13.51 -3.52 7.10
CA MET A 468 -13.35 -3.67 5.64
C MET A 468 -13.37 -5.11 5.17
N SER A 469 -12.59 -5.97 5.82
CA SER A 469 -12.32 -7.33 5.36
C SER A 469 -13.32 -8.35 5.88
N GLU A 470 -14.02 -8.05 7.00
CA GLU A 470 -14.89 -8.95 7.75
C GLU A 470 -14.18 -10.30 8.05
N ASP A 471 -12.84 -10.24 8.15
CA ASP A 471 -12.01 -11.42 8.34
C ASP A 471 -11.96 -11.86 9.80
N ARG A 472 -12.28 -13.13 10.04
CA ARG A 472 -12.31 -13.73 11.37
C ARG A 472 -10.94 -13.73 12.07
N ALA A 473 -9.86 -13.88 11.34
CA ALA A 473 -8.52 -13.86 11.92
C ALA A 473 -8.16 -12.46 12.44
N SER A 474 -8.47 -11.42 11.66
CA SER A 474 -8.32 -10.02 12.07
C SER A 474 -9.21 -9.66 13.26
N ALA A 475 -10.46 -10.17 13.30
CA ALA A 475 -11.36 -9.95 14.42
C ALA A 475 -10.83 -10.61 15.71
N LYS A 476 -10.35 -11.86 15.66
CA LYS A 476 -9.71 -12.52 16.80
C LYS A 476 -8.47 -11.78 17.28
N LEU A 477 -7.64 -11.28 16.35
CA LEU A 477 -6.48 -10.49 16.69
C LEU A 477 -6.88 -9.20 17.43
N LEU A 478 -7.92 -8.50 16.96
CA LEU A 478 -8.40 -7.26 17.61
C LEU A 478 -8.88 -7.53 19.05
N LEU A 479 -9.53 -8.67 19.32
CA LEU A 479 -9.91 -9.03 20.69
C LEU A 479 -8.70 -9.39 21.57
N ALA A 480 -7.69 -10.04 21.00
CA ALA A 480 -6.45 -10.32 21.73
C ALA A 480 -5.71 -9.02 22.08
N GLU A 481 -5.61 -8.06 21.13
CA GLU A 481 -5.02 -6.75 21.37
C GLU A 481 -5.85 -5.91 22.37
N LYS A 482 -7.18 -6.04 22.36
CA LYS A 482 -8.03 -5.45 23.40
C LYS A 482 -7.67 -5.95 24.79
N ALA A 483 -7.49 -7.27 24.96
CA ALA A 483 -7.11 -7.87 26.24
C ALA A 483 -5.71 -7.42 26.67
N SER A 484 -4.73 -7.45 25.75
CA SER A 484 -3.34 -6.99 25.98
C SER A 484 -3.28 -5.54 26.46
N LEU A 485 -4.03 -4.63 25.83
CA LEU A 485 -4.11 -3.24 26.27
C LEU A 485 -4.80 -3.11 27.64
N GLY A 486 -5.80 -3.95 27.91
CA GLY A 486 -6.43 -4.03 29.23
C GLY A 486 -5.44 -4.41 30.34
N ASP A 487 -4.53 -5.36 30.07
CA ASP A 487 -3.46 -5.77 31.00
C ASP A 487 -2.41 -4.67 31.16
N ALA A 488 -1.95 -4.06 30.07
CA ALA A 488 -1.02 -2.94 30.09
C ALA A 488 -1.56 -1.75 30.89
N GLY A 489 -2.87 -1.44 30.74
CA GLY A 489 -3.51 -0.40 31.52
C GLY A 489 -3.62 -0.72 33.03
N ARG A 490 -3.83 -2.00 33.40
CA ARG A 490 -3.80 -2.44 34.80
C ARG A 490 -2.39 -2.33 35.38
N ALA A 491 -1.39 -2.77 34.64
CA ALA A 491 0.01 -2.66 35.03
C ALA A 491 0.43 -1.20 35.24
N SER A 492 0.10 -0.29 34.31
CA SER A 492 0.39 1.15 34.45
C SER A 492 -0.25 1.76 35.70
N ALA A 493 -1.51 1.41 36.00
CA ALA A 493 -2.17 1.89 37.22
C ALA A 493 -1.49 1.36 38.48
N THR A 494 -1.06 0.09 38.51
CA THR A 494 -0.32 -0.50 39.63
C THR A 494 1.04 0.15 39.83
N GLU A 495 1.82 0.30 38.77
CA GLU A 495 3.13 0.98 38.83
C GLU A 495 2.99 2.46 39.28
N HIS A 496 1.92 3.11 38.83
CA HIS A 496 1.62 4.47 39.31
C HIS A 496 1.38 4.51 40.82
N LEU A 497 0.64 3.57 41.41
CA LEU A 497 0.43 3.48 42.85
C LEU A 497 1.72 3.18 43.62
N VAL A 498 2.64 2.39 43.06
CA VAL A 498 3.96 2.18 43.64
C VAL A 498 4.72 3.51 43.72
N ARG A 499 4.76 4.28 42.62
CA ARG A 499 5.42 5.59 42.62
C ARG A 499 4.79 6.59 43.59
N LEU A 500 3.49 6.52 43.84
CA LEU A 500 2.85 7.33 44.89
C LEU A 500 3.33 6.96 46.28
N ARG A 501 3.47 5.67 46.59
CA ARG A 501 4.01 5.18 47.88
C ARG A 501 5.47 5.59 48.10
N GLU A 502 6.25 5.64 47.03
CA GLU A 502 7.64 6.09 47.06
C GLU A 502 7.79 7.61 47.16
N GLY A 503 6.68 8.35 47.20
CA GLY A 503 6.68 9.81 47.35
C GLY A 503 7.13 10.57 46.11
N ALA A 504 7.02 9.99 44.90
CA ALA A 504 7.42 10.62 43.64
C ALA A 504 6.55 11.85 43.33
N GLN A 505 7.07 13.05 43.62
CA GLN A 505 6.34 14.32 43.56
C GLN A 505 5.61 14.55 42.22
N GLN A 506 6.27 14.26 41.10
CA GLN A 506 5.65 14.38 39.76
C GLN A 506 4.47 13.43 39.59
N SER A 507 4.54 12.21 40.09
CA SER A 507 3.46 11.22 40.04
C SER A 507 2.29 11.64 40.93
N ILE A 508 2.57 12.21 42.12
CA ILE A 508 1.56 12.75 43.04
C ILE A 508 0.80 13.90 42.34
N ALA A 509 1.53 14.87 41.80
CA ALA A 509 0.96 16.06 41.16
C ALA A 509 0.13 15.72 39.91
N THR A 510 0.40 14.62 39.22
CA THR A 510 -0.29 14.21 37.99
C THR A 510 -1.22 13.01 38.18
N SER A 511 -1.45 12.54 39.41
CA SER A 511 -2.09 11.27 39.68
C SER A 511 -3.47 11.15 39.06
N ASN A 512 -4.34 12.13 39.25
CA ASN A 512 -5.69 12.14 38.66
C ASN A 512 -5.64 12.14 37.12
N ILE A 513 -4.77 12.99 36.54
CA ILE A 513 -4.63 13.10 35.08
C ILE A 513 -4.13 11.79 34.50
N HIS A 514 -3.13 11.13 35.13
CA HIS A 514 -2.59 9.85 34.68
C HIS A 514 -3.67 8.76 34.66
N LEU A 515 -4.34 8.54 35.80
CA LEU A 515 -5.32 7.47 35.94
C LEU A 515 -6.56 7.67 35.05
N GLU A 516 -7.04 8.90 34.92
CA GLU A 516 -8.17 9.21 34.01
C GLU A 516 -7.78 9.05 32.54
N THR A 517 -6.54 9.39 32.16
CA THR A 517 -6.02 9.12 30.80
C THR A 517 -5.98 7.62 30.50
N VAL A 518 -5.46 6.80 31.42
CA VAL A 518 -5.46 5.33 31.27
C VAL A 518 -6.88 4.79 31.13
N ARG A 519 -7.83 5.29 31.95
CA ARG A 519 -9.24 4.88 31.88
C ARG A 519 -9.87 5.25 30.54
N ALA A 520 -9.64 6.49 30.05
CA ALA A 520 -10.18 6.95 28.78
C ALA A 520 -9.64 6.14 27.60
N LEU A 521 -8.33 5.87 27.56
CA LEU A 521 -7.70 5.05 26.52
C LEU A 521 -8.24 3.60 26.51
N LYS A 522 -8.46 3.00 27.67
CA LYS A 522 -9.09 1.66 27.78
C LYS A 522 -10.53 1.66 27.28
N ASN A 523 -11.31 2.71 27.59
CA ASN A 523 -12.68 2.84 27.11
C ASN A 523 -12.73 2.98 25.58
N ILE A 524 -11.90 3.88 25.02
CA ILE A 524 -11.76 4.04 23.57
C ILE A 524 -11.44 2.70 22.90
N ASN A 525 -10.45 1.97 23.43
CA ASN A 525 -10.08 0.67 22.89
C ASN A 525 -11.23 -0.35 22.92
N SER A 526 -12.05 -0.33 23.97
CA SER A 526 -13.22 -1.23 24.11
C SER A 526 -14.31 -0.92 23.07
N LEU A 527 -14.55 0.37 22.80
CA LEU A 527 -15.49 0.84 21.77
C LEU A 527 -15.03 0.43 20.37
N LEU A 528 -13.73 0.60 20.06
CA LEU A 528 -13.15 0.21 18.79
C LEU A 528 -13.19 -1.30 18.56
N ALA A 529 -12.94 -2.10 19.60
CA ALA A 529 -12.93 -3.55 19.49
C ALA A 529 -14.33 -4.17 19.36
N SER A 530 -15.40 -3.39 19.53
CA SER A 530 -16.78 -3.88 19.42
C SER A 530 -17.12 -4.50 18.07
N ILE A 531 -16.50 -4.00 16.98
CA ILE A 531 -16.69 -4.52 15.62
C ILE A 531 -16.28 -5.99 15.49
N ALA A 532 -15.31 -6.46 16.28
CA ALA A 532 -14.84 -7.83 16.22
C ALA A 532 -15.88 -8.84 16.72
N TYR A 533 -16.71 -8.46 17.69
CA TYR A 533 -17.76 -9.34 18.22
C TYR A 533 -18.83 -9.63 17.18
N TRP A 534 -19.14 -8.64 16.34
CA TRP A 534 -20.05 -8.82 15.23
C TRP A 534 -19.53 -9.86 14.22
N VAL A 535 -18.32 -9.64 13.68
CA VAL A 535 -17.71 -10.54 12.68
C VAL A 535 -17.60 -11.98 13.20
N LEU A 536 -17.41 -12.17 14.50
CA LEU A 536 -17.31 -13.50 15.09
C LEU A 536 -18.68 -14.15 15.31
N ARG A 537 -19.75 -13.39 15.60
CA ARG A 537 -21.12 -13.90 15.78
C ARG A 537 -21.77 -14.37 14.48
N GLU A 538 -21.51 -13.70 13.37
CA GLU A 538 -22.08 -14.04 12.06
C GLU A 538 -21.69 -15.45 11.60
N THR A 539 -20.55 -15.96 12.05
CA THR A 539 -20.01 -17.28 11.68
C THR A 539 -20.42 -18.42 12.61
N GLU A 540 -21.13 -18.16 13.71
CA GLU A 540 -21.64 -19.18 14.62
C GLU A 540 -23.08 -19.63 14.33
N LYS A 541 -23.78 -18.96 13.41
CA LYS A 541 -25.10 -19.44 12.95
C LYS A 541 -24.89 -20.64 12.02
N PRO A 542 -25.49 -21.82 12.31
CA PRO A 542 -25.45 -22.96 11.40
C PRO A 542 -26.08 -22.56 10.06
N ALA A 543 -25.51 -23.10 8.96
CA ALA A 543 -26.10 -22.96 7.64
C ALA A 543 -27.58 -23.34 7.67
N PRO A 544 -28.48 -22.63 6.94
CA PRO A 544 -29.87 -23.01 6.84
C PRO A 544 -29.92 -24.47 6.36
N GLN A 545 -30.55 -25.33 7.12
CA GLN A 545 -30.90 -26.66 6.64
C GLN A 545 -31.86 -26.44 5.47
N GLU A 546 -31.36 -26.71 4.25
CA GLU A 546 -32.21 -26.82 3.08
C GLU A 546 -33.23 -27.95 3.34
N GLY A 547 -34.47 -27.55 3.54
CA GLY A 547 -35.65 -28.42 3.58
C GLY A 547 -36.33 -28.44 2.22
#